data_7d24ef65f45e1f7417e1b070db1c20fb
#
_entry.id   7d24ef65f45e1f7417e1b070db1c20fb
#
_cell.length_a   1.000
_cell.length_b   1.000
_cell.length_c   1.000
_cell.angle_alpha   90.00
_cell.angle_beta   90.00
_cell.angle_gamma   90.00
#
_symmetry.space_group_name_H-M   'P 1'
#
loop_
_entity.id
_entity.type
_entity.pdbx_description
1 polymer ?
#
loop_
_entity_poly.entity_id
_entity_poly.type
_entity_poly.pdbx_seq_one_letter_code
_entity_poly.pdbx_strand_id
1 'polypeptide(L)'
;MGNKLGIAYSLGNLANITREQGDFAAAHLLFAESLTLRMELNDQLGIAVLLSAMAEMAVAEEDLTRAICLAAATETLLTSISGALQPDERTQQEKTIATVREALGEPAFQSTWEAGQRLTMKEAV
;
A
#
# COMPACT_ATOMS: atom_id res chain seq x y z
N MET A 1 25.26 -2.63 7.61
CA MET A 1 24.99 -1.32 7.05
C MET A 1 24.00 -1.39 5.95
N GLY A 2 24.30 -1.85 4.76
CA GLY A 2 23.34 -2.01 3.69
C GLY A 2 22.24 -3.00 3.98
N ASN A 3 22.35 -3.70 5.10
CA ASN A 3 21.45 -4.81 5.43
C ASN A 3 20.01 -4.38 5.76
N LYS A 4 19.82 -3.18 6.30
CA LYS A 4 18.45 -2.73 6.63
C LYS A 4 17.57 -2.63 5.39
N LEU A 5 18.09 -2.07 4.30
CA LEU A 5 17.34 -1.97 3.05
C LEU A 5 17.07 -3.35 2.47
N GLY A 6 18.08 -4.23 2.45
CA GLY A 6 17.92 -5.61 2.01
C GLY A 6 16.90 -6.37 2.83
N ILE A 7 16.93 -6.20 4.16
CA ILE A 7 15.96 -6.82 5.06
C ILE A 7 14.55 -6.30 4.76
N ALA A 8 14.41 -4.97 4.55
CA ALA A 8 13.12 -4.38 4.26
C ALA A 8 12.51 -4.93 2.97
N TYR A 9 13.32 -5.07 1.91
CA TYR A 9 12.86 -5.65 0.65
C TYR A 9 12.51 -7.13 0.81
N SER A 10 13.33 -7.89 1.55
CA SER A 10 13.05 -9.31 1.80
C SER A 10 11.75 -9.50 2.57
N LEU A 11 11.51 -8.66 3.58
CA LEU A 11 10.26 -8.71 4.35
C LEU A 11 9.05 -8.38 3.47
N GLY A 12 9.16 -7.37 2.60
CA GLY A 12 8.10 -7.02 1.67
C GLY A 12 7.77 -8.14 0.70
N ASN A 13 8.81 -8.78 0.16
CA ASN A 13 8.63 -9.93 -0.75
C ASN A 13 8.00 -11.11 -0.04
N LEU A 14 8.46 -11.40 1.18
CA LEU A 14 7.89 -12.47 1.98
C LEU A 14 6.43 -12.18 2.35
N ALA A 15 6.13 -10.93 2.66
CA ALA A 15 4.75 -10.50 2.94
C ALA A 15 3.84 -10.76 1.75
N ASN A 16 4.29 -10.44 0.53
CA ASN A 16 3.52 -10.70 -0.68
C ASN A 16 3.28 -12.20 -0.91
N ILE A 17 4.31 -13.01 -0.70
CA ILE A 17 4.18 -14.47 -0.82
C ILE A 17 3.20 -15.01 0.21
N THR A 18 3.32 -14.56 1.45
CA THR A 18 2.47 -14.99 2.56
C THR A 18 1.02 -14.59 2.31
N ARG A 19 0.80 -13.38 1.78
CA ARG A 19 -0.52 -12.90 1.39
C ARG A 19 -1.12 -13.78 0.29
N GLU A 20 -0.35 -14.14 -0.71
CA GLU A 20 -0.80 -15.00 -1.80
C GLU A 20 -1.19 -16.38 -1.30
N GLN A 21 -0.58 -16.83 -0.22
CA GLN A 21 -0.92 -18.09 0.43
C GLN A 21 -2.17 -17.99 1.31
N GLY A 22 -2.73 -16.79 1.45
CA GLY A 22 -3.92 -16.56 2.25
C GLY A 22 -3.66 -16.31 3.73
N ASP A 23 -2.41 -16.26 4.16
CA ASP A 23 -2.06 -16.00 5.57
C ASP A 23 -1.94 -14.49 5.79
N PHE A 24 -3.10 -13.83 5.87
CA PHE A 24 -3.15 -12.38 6.00
C PHE A 24 -2.60 -11.87 7.33
N ALA A 25 -2.79 -12.63 8.41
CA ALA A 25 -2.26 -12.23 9.71
C ALA A 25 -0.73 -12.13 9.70
N ALA A 26 -0.06 -13.14 9.14
CA ALA A 26 1.39 -13.14 9.01
C ALA A 26 1.85 -12.04 8.04
N ALA A 27 1.11 -11.85 6.93
CA ALA A 27 1.45 -10.83 5.96
C ALA A 27 1.39 -9.43 6.57
N HIS A 28 0.38 -9.14 7.39
CA HIS A 28 0.28 -7.86 8.10
C HIS A 28 1.53 -7.57 8.93
N LEU A 29 2.01 -8.56 9.69
CA LEU A 29 3.20 -8.39 10.52
C LEU A 29 4.44 -8.11 9.67
N LEU A 30 4.59 -8.83 8.57
CA LEU A 30 5.73 -8.65 7.67
C LEU A 30 5.71 -7.31 6.96
N PHE A 31 4.53 -6.87 6.51
CA PHE A 31 4.37 -5.54 5.93
C PHE A 31 4.71 -4.44 6.95
N ALA A 32 4.24 -4.59 8.18
CA ALA A 32 4.51 -3.61 9.24
C ALA A 32 6.00 -3.50 9.53
N GLU A 33 6.72 -4.61 9.60
CA GLU A 33 8.16 -4.60 9.81
C GLU A 33 8.90 -3.94 8.64
N SER A 34 8.53 -4.29 7.41
CA SER A 34 9.13 -3.69 6.22
C SER A 34 8.88 -2.18 6.20
N LEU A 35 7.65 -1.76 6.51
CA LEU A 35 7.30 -0.35 6.55
C LEU A 35 8.12 0.42 7.56
N THR A 36 8.28 -0.12 8.77
CA THR A 36 9.08 0.50 9.82
C THR A 36 10.52 0.73 9.36
N LEU A 37 11.14 -0.28 8.74
CA LEU A 37 12.51 -0.16 8.24
C LEU A 37 12.62 0.86 7.11
N ARG A 38 11.66 0.88 6.19
CA ARG A 38 11.67 1.84 5.10
C ARG A 38 11.47 3.26 5.59
N MET A 39 10.67 3.46 6.63
CA MET A 39 10.50 4.77 7.27
C MET A 39 11.80 5.23 7.93
N GLU A 40 12.49 4.34 8.65
CA GLU A 40 13.79 4.63 9.25
C GLU A 40 14.83 5.02 8.20
N LEU A 41 14.79 4.39 7.03
CA LEU A 41 15.71 4.64 5.93
C LEU A 41 15.28 5.82 5.04
N ASN A 42 14.11 6.38 5.30
CA ASN A 42 13.51 7.44 4.48
C ASN A 42 13.39 7.01 3.00
N ASP A 43 13.07 5.73 2.78
CA ASP A 43 12.88 5.16 1.45
C ASP A 43 11.44 5.42 0.99
N GLN A 44 11.16 6.64 0.59
CA GLN A 44 9.80 7.08 0.27
C GLN A 44 9.17 6.32 -0.91
N LEU A 45 9.95 6.06 -1.94
CA LEU A 45 9.43 5.27 -3.07
C LEU A 45 9.11 3.85 -2.64
N GLY A 46 9.98 3.22 -1.85
CA GLY A 46 9.73 1.89 -1.29
C GLY A 46 8.50 1.86 -0.41
N ILE A 47 8.26 2.92 0.36
CA ILE A 47 7.05 3.06 1.17
C ILE A 47 5.81 3.10 0.26
N ALA A 48 5.85 3.89 -0.81
CA ALA A 48 4.72 3.96 -1.75
C ALA A 48 4.41 2.61 -2.37
N VAL A 49 5.42 1.87 -2.80
CA VAL A 49 5.27 0.52 -3.34
C VAL A 49 4.62 -0.41 -2.31
N LEU A 50 5.07 -0.31 -1.07
CA LEU A 50 4.55 -1.14 0.02
C LEU A 50 3.09 -0.83 0.32
N LEU A 51 2.73 0.46 0.38
CA LEU A 51 1.34 0.88 0.60
C LEU A 51 0.42 0.36 -0.50
N SER A 52 0.88 0.37 -1.74
CA SER A 52 0.14 -0.17 -2.86
C SER A 52 -0.13 -1.68 -2.69
N ALA A 53 0.87 -2.44 -2.25
CA ALA A 53 0.71 -3.86 -1.98
C ALA A 53 -0.26 -4.11 -0.81
N MET A 54 -0.20 -3.27 0.21
CA MET A 54 -1.10 -3.35 1.36
C MET A 54 -2.55 -3.03 0.96
N ALA A 55 -2.74 -2.09 0.02
CA ALA A 55 -4.06 -1.78 -0.52
C ALA A 55 -4.65 -2.98 -1.26
N GLU A 56 -3.83 -3.67 -2.04
CA GLU A 56 -4.24 -4.88 -2.74
C GLU A 56 -4.68 -5.95 -1.73
N MET A 57 -3.94 -6.13 -0.65
CA MET A 57 -4.30 -7.08 0.39
C MET A 57 -5.61 -6.69 1.09
N ALA A 58 -5.84 -5.40 1.32
CA ALA A 58 -7.07 -4.91 1.94
C ALA A 58 -8.29 -5.25 1.08
N VAL A 59 -8.17 -5.18 -0.24
CA VAL A 59 -9.23 -5.60 -1.15
C VAL A 59 -9.52 -7.10 -0.97
N ALA A 60 -8.46 -7.91 -0.89
CA ALA A 60 -8.62 -9.35 -0.69
C ALA A 60 -9.28 -9.68 0.64
N GLU A 61 -9.08 -8.84 1.65
CA GLU A 61 -9.71 -8.99 2.96
C GLU A 61 -11.09 -8.34 3.03
N GLU A 62 -11.56 -7.77 1.92
CA GLU A 62 -12.84 -7.07 1.82
C GLU A 62 -12.92 -5.82 2.70
N ASP A 63 -11.78 -5.25 3.07
CA ASP A 63 -11.69 -3.98 3.79
C ASP A 63 -11.52 -2.84 2.78
N LEU A 64 -12.61 -2.47 2.14
CA LEU A 64 -12.60 -1.53 1.01
C LEU A 64 -12.21 -0.12 1.44
N THR A 65 -12.64 0.31 2.63
CA THR A 65 -12.29 1.62 3.16
C THR A 65 -10.78 1.73 3.36
N ARG A 66 -10.18 0.71 3.97
CA ARG A 66 -8.73 0.68 4.16
C ARG A 66 -8.00 0.64 2.83
N ALA A 67 -8.50 -0.15 1.88
CA ALA A 67 -7.91 -0.24 0.55
C ALA A 67 -7.85 1.14 -0.12
N ILE A 68 -8.93 1.92 -0.04
CA ILE A 68 -8.96 3.27 -0.62
C ILE A 68 -7.97 4.18 0.10
N CYS A 69 -7.94 4.16 1.42
CA CYS A 69 -7.03 5.01 2.19
C CYS A 69 -5.58 4.72 1.85
N LEU A 70 -5.22 3.44 1.74
CA LEU A 70 -3.86 3.04 1.37
C LEU A 70 -3.52 3.44 -0.07
N ALA A 71 -4.46 3.25 -0.99
CA ALA A 71 -4.25 3.65 -2.39
C ALA A 71 -4.12 5.17 -2.53
N ALA A 72 -4.95 5.93 -1.82
CA ALA A 72 -4.87 7.39 -1.82
C ALA A 72 -3.54 7.86 -1.23
N ALA A 73 -3.09 7.25 -0.14
CA ALA A 73 -1.80 7.55 0.47
C ALA A 73 -0.65 7.26 -0.49
N THR A 74 -0.73 6.17 -1.24
CA THR A 74 0.26 5.82 -2.27
C THR A 74 0.37 6.93 -3.31
N GLU A 75 -0.76 7.35 -3.88
CA GLU A 75 -0.77 8.38 -4.93
C GLU A 75 -0.29 9.74 -4.39
N THR A 76 -0.69 10.09 -3.19
CA THR A 76 -0.26 11.33 -2.54
C THR A 76 1.26 11.35 -2.34
N LEU A 77 1.81 10.25 -1.84
CA LEU A 77 3.25 10.12 -1.62
C LEU A 77 4.01 10.19 -2.93
N LEU A 78 3.56 9.46 -3.96
CA LEU A 78 4.20 9.47 -5.27
C LEU A 78 4.24 10.89 -5.86
N THR A 79 3.13 11.61 -5.74
CA THR A 79 3.06 12.99 -6.20
C THR A 79 4.07 13.87 -5.46
N SER A 80 4.15 13.73 -4.13
CA SER A 80 5.03 14.56 -3.32
C SER A 80 6.51 14.36 -3.61
N ILE A 81 6.90 13.15 -4.03
CA ILE A 81 8.31 12.84 -4.34
C ILE A 81 8.59 12.86 -5.85
N SER A 82 7.60 13.19 -6.67
CA SER A 82 7.68 13.12 -8.13
C SER A 82 8.14 11.73 -8.59
N GLY A 83 7.65 10.70 -7.90
CA GLY A 83 8.01 9.31 -8.16
C GLY A 83 6.96 8.60 -8.99
N ALA A 84 7.29 7.38 -9.41
CA ALA A 84 6.38 6.55 -10.18
C ALA A 84 6.56 5.09 -9.81
N LEU A 85 5.46 4.34 -9.85
CA LEU A 85 5.50 2.89 -9.71
C LEU A 85 6.06 2.27 -10.99
N GLN A 86 6.65 1.09 -10.88
CA GLN A 86 7.02 0.29 -12.05
C GLN A 86 5.75 -0.08 -12.83
N PRO A 87 5.84 -0.36 -14.15
CA PRO A 87 4.64 -0.60 -14.96
C PRO A 87 3.70 -1.67 -14.42
N ASP A 88 4.23 -2.78 -13.92
CA ASP A 88 3.40 -3.85 -13.35
C ASP A 88 2.76 -3.43 -12.02
N GLU A 89 3.48 -2.67 -11.21
CA GLU A 89 2.95 -2.13 -9.96
C GLU A 89 1.85 -1.10 -10.24
N ARG A 90 2.04 -0.25 -11.25
CA ARG A 90 1.05 0.73 -11.68
C ARG A 90 -0.22 0.04 -12.17
N THR A 91 -0.08 -1.00 -12.97
CA THR A 91 -1.22 -1.78 -13.46
C THR A 91 -2.01 -2.37 -12.29
N GLN A 92 -1.32 -2.93 -11.30
CA GLN A 92 -1.98 -3.50 -10.13
C GLN A 92 -2.67 -2.42 -9.29
N GLN A 93 -2.04 -1.26 -9.12
CA GLN A 93 -2.61 -0.14 -8.37
C GLN A 93 -3.89 0.36 -9.04
N GLU A 94 -3.88 0.52 -10.36
CA GLU A 94 -5.07 0.93 -11.11
C GLU A 94 -6.20 -0.08 -11.01
N LYS A 95 -5.86 -1.36 -11.01
CA LYS A 95 -6.81 -2.45 -10.86
C LYS A 95 -7.46 -2.43 -9.48
N THR A 96 -6.66 -2.22 -8.44
CA THR A 96 -7.12 -2.09 -7.07
C THR A 96 -8.11 -0.94 -6.95
N ILE A 97 -7.74 0.23 -7.47
CA ILE A 97 -8.60 1.42 -7.44
C ILE A 97 -9.91 1.18 -8.19
N ALA A 98 -9.83 0.58 -9.39
CA ALA A 98 -11.02 0.30 -10.19
C ALA A 98 -11.96 -0.67 -9.48
N THR A 99 -11.43 -1.71 -8.86
CA THR A 99 -12.21 -2.70 -8.11
C THR A 99 -13.00 -2.03 -6.98
N VAL A 100 -12.33 -1.17 -6.21
CA VAL A 100 -12.96 -0.51 -5.07
C VAL A 100 -13.99 0.53 -5.54
N ARG A 101 -13.66 1.28 -6.60
CA ARG A 101 -14.58 2.27 -7.18
C ARG A 101 -15.88 1.61 -7.64
N GLU A 102 -15.75 0.48 -8.30
CA GLU A 102 -16.92 -0.27 -8.77
C GLU A 102 -17.74 -0.82 -7.60
N ALA A 103 -17.09 -1.32 -6.57
CA ALA A 103 -17.77 -1.90 -5.41
C ALA A 103 -18.53 -0.86 -4.59
N LEU A 104 -17.98 0.35 -4.43
CA LEU A 104 -18.58 1.40 -3.59
C LEU A 104 -19.48 2.37 -4.36
N GLY A 105 -19.25 2.55 -5.66
CA GLY A 105 -19.89 3.58 -6.44
C GLY A 105 -19.17 4.93 -6.30
N GLU A 106 -19.37 5.81 -7.29
CA GLU A 106 -18.61 7.08 -7.39
C GLU A 106 -18.74 7.99 -6.16
N PRO A 107 -19.93 8.29 -5.64
CA PRO A 107 -20.03 9.22 -4.52
C PRO A 107 -19.28 8.73 -3.28
N ALA A 108 -19.46 7.46 -2.90
CA ALA A 108 -18.81 6.89 -1.75
C ALA A 108 -17.30 6.77 -1.96
N PHE A 109 -16.88 6.39 -3.16
CA PHE A 109 -15.46 6.30 -3.52
C PHE A 109 -14.79 7.66 -3.39
N GLN A 110 -15.35 8.71 -3.99
CA GLN A 110 -14.77 10.05 -3.95
C GLN A 110 -14.63 10.58 -2.53
N SER A 111 -15.66 10.42 -1.72
CA SER A 111 -15.65 10.86 -0.34
C SER A 111 -14.55 10.16 0.46
N THR A 112 -14.43 8.85 0.31
CA THR A 112 -13.42 8.05 1.03
C THR A 112 -12.02 8.34 0.50
N TRP A 113 -11.87 8.54 -0.81
CA TRP A 113 -10.58 8.90 -1.42
C TRP A 113 -10.07 10.23 -0.88
N GLU A 114 -10.94 11.25 -0.84
CA GLU A 114 -10.57 12.56 -0.32
C GLU A 114 -10.18 12.48 1.16
N ALA A 115 -10.91 11.70 1.95
CA ALA A 115 -10.56 11.47 3.35
C ALA A 115 -9.19 10.80 3.47
N GLY A 116 -8.92 9.82 2.61
CA GLY A 116 -7.63 9.11 2.58
C GLY A 116 -6.46 10.03 2.23
N GLN A 117 -6.68 10.99 1.33
CA GLN A 117 -5.64 11.95 0.95
C GLN A 117 -5.24 12.87 2.11
N ARG A 118 -6.13 13.08 3.07
CA ARG A 118 -5.86 13.94 4.23
C ARG A 118 -5.16 13.20 5.36
N LEU A 119 -5.18 11.88 5.34
CA LEU A 119 -4.55 11.08 6.38
C LEU A 119 -3.03 11.15 6.26
N THR A 120 -2.34 11.13 7.40
CA THR A 120 -0.91 10.90 7.40
C THR A 120 -0.68 9.43 7.09
N MET A 121 0.53 9.08 6.67
CA MET A 121 0.89 7.69 6.41
C MET A 121 0.61 6.81 7.63
N LYS A 122 0.92 7.32 8.83
CA LYS A 122 0.71 6.59 10.08
C LYS A 122 -0.76 6.27 10.30
N GLU A 123 -1.65 7.19 9.95
CA GLU A 123 -3.10 6.99 10.08
C GLU A 123 -3.66 6.06 9.01
N ALA A 124 -3.09 6.09 7.80
CA ALA A 124 -3.54 5.26 6.69
C ALA A 124 -3.23 3.78 6.92
N VAL A 125 -2.13 3.50 7.60
CA VAL A 125 -1.67 2.15 7.89
C VAL A 125 -2.28 1.62 9.17
#